data_37c90a37096e18a0a8c50e4b4da725ec
#
_entry.id   37c90a37096e18a0a8c50e4b4da725ec
#
_cell.length_a   1.000
_cell.length_b   1.000
_cell.length_c   1.000
_cell.angle_alpha   90.00
_cell.angle_beta   90.00
_cell.angle_gamma   90.00
#
_symmetry.space_group_name_H-M   'P 1'
#
loop_
_entity.id
_entity.type
_entity.pdbx_description
1 polymer ?
#
loop_
_entity_poly.entity_id
_entity_poly.type
_entity_poly.pdbx_seq_one_letter_code
_entity_poly.pdbx_strand_id
1 'polypeptide(L)'
;MEVRTRFAPSPTGYMHLGNLRTALYTYLYARSKGGKFILRIEDTDQEREVPGAVDVIYNSMRIAGLSHDEGPDVGGPCGPYVQSQRKDTYMPYAKQLIESGHAYYCFCTKERLEEARKAAEARGENFKYDKHCLRLSKEEIQARLDAGEEYVIRQNIPTEGKAGFDDVIYGHVEVDCDTLDDNVLIKADGLPTYNFANVIDDHLMGITHVMRGNEYLSSAPKYNLLYAALGWTPPTYVHLTPVMVEGTYKNKKTGEYQMAVDENGMPVLDENGNPVKAIVKRKMSKSQGDPSFEDLLAQGYLVEAVINYLVLLGWSPKGEREFFTLKELEEAFDLEGLSKSPSVFDMQKLNWFNAEYIRKLSPEKYLELATPWLEKVLDPSKFDFKRLAELLQGRTEVFNQLPGMIRFLAELPEFTNDLYVNKKQKSTLESAKTALNAALPLLEGIDNWTEQELHDRVMEAIPTLGMKNGQFLWPLRIAISGQMSTPGGACEIAYLLGKDETLRRLKRALGKF
;
A
#
# COMPACT_ATOMS: atom_id res chain seq x y z
N MET A 1 -8.40 32.44 3.99
CA MET A 1 -8.66 31.72 2.71
C MET A 1 -9.00 30.27 3.09
N GLU A 2 -10.04 29.69 2.52
CA GLU A 2 -10.40 28.28 2.74
C GLU A 2 -9.28 27.37 2.24
N VAL A 3 -8.92 26.35 3.01
CA VAL A 3 -7.94 25.36 2.57
C VAL A 3 -8.56 24.47 1.48
N ARG A 4 -7.91 24.39 0.33
CA ARG A 4 -8.31 23.52 -0.78
C ARG A 4 -7.14 22.66 -1.19
N THR A 5 -7.32 21.36 -1.10
CA THR A 5 -6.33 20.37 -1.46
C THR A 5 -6.86 19.49 -2.60
N ARG A 6 -5.98 18.77 -3.28
CA ARG A 6 -6.41 17.85 -4.33
C ARG A 6 -5.59 16.56 -4.30
N PHE A 7 -6.27 15.44 -4.47
CA PHE A 7 -5.65 14.21 -4.96
C PHE A 7 -5.80 14.16 -6.47
N ALA A 8 -4.70 14.03 -7.17
CA ALA A 8 -4.66 14.14 -8.63
C ALA A 8 -3.96 12.94 -9.27
N PRO A 9 -4.58 11.75 -9.23
CA PRO A 9 -3.98 10.55 -9.77
C PRO A 9 -4.07 10.48 -11.29
N SER A 10 -3.02 9.91 -11.92
CA SER A 10 -3.10 9.47 -13.31
C SER A 10 -3.69 8.04 -13.36
N PRO A 11 -4.58 7.73 -14.31
CA PRO A 11 -5.26 6.42 -14.40
C PRO A 11 -4.34 5.35 -15.01
N THR A 12 -3.26 5.00 -14.30
CA THR A 12 -2.21 4.07 -14.79
C THR A 12 -2.26 2.69 -14.12
N GLY A 13 -3.38 2.34 -13.46
CA GLY A 13 -3.62 1.03 -12.86
C GLY A 13 -4.00 1.07 -11.38
N TYR A 14 -3.56 0.09 -10.61
CA TYR A 14 -3.94 -0.10 -9.20
C TYR A 14 -3.47 1.04 -8.28
N MET A 15 -4.23 1.22 -7.18
CA MET A 15 -3.85 2.18 -6.13
C MET A 15 -2.63 1.68 -5.34
N HIS A 16 -1.48 2.24 -5.64
CA HIS A 16 -0.25 1.97 -4.88
C HIS A 16 -0.35 2.56 -3.47
N LEU A 17 0.15 1.86 -2.44
CA LEU A 17 0.06 2.33 -1.05
C LEU A 17 0.65 3.73 -0.83
N GLY A 18 1.70 4.08 -1.57
CA GLY A 18 2.26 5.44 -1.54
C GLY A 18 1.30 6.50 -2.09
N ASN A 19 0.52 6.18 -3.13
CA ASN A 19 -0.51 7.08 -3.66
C ASN A 19 -1.69 7.18 -2.70
N LEU A 20 -2.11 6.07 -2.11
CA LEU A 20 -3.16 6.07 -1.08
C LEU A 20 -2.74 6.91 0.14
N ARG A 21 -1.48 6.80 0.59
CA ARG A 21 -0.95 7.66 1.66
C ARG A 21 -1.00 9.14 1.27
N THR A 22 -0.63 9.47 0.03
CA THR A 22 -0.72 10.85 -0.47
C THR A 22 -2.17 11.35 -0.47
N ALA A 23 -3.11 10.55 -0.97
CA ALA A 23 -4.53 10.86 -0.93
C ALA A 23 -5.02 11.07 0.52
N LEU A 24 -4.63 10.18 1.42
CA LEU A 24 -4.99 10.21 2.83
C LEU A 24 -4.48 11.48 3.53
N TYR A 25 -3.21 11.84 3.36
CA TYR A 25 -2.66 13.06 3.95
C TYR A 25 -3.32 14.32 3.40
N THR A 26 -3.57 14.34 2.10
CA THR A 26 -4.25 15.44 1.41
C THR A 26 -5.68 15.62 1.93
N TYR A 27 -6.41 14.51 2.10
CA TYR A 27 -7.74 14.45 2.67
C TYR A 27 -7.74 14.92 4.13
N LEU A 28 -6.88 14.33 4.96
CA LEU A 28 -6.82 14.62 6.39
C LEU A 28 -6.48 16.09 6.65
N TYR A 29 -5.56 16.66 5.86
CA TYR A 29 -5.24 18.08 6.00
C TYR A 29 -6.41 18.99 5.63
N ALA A 30 -7.13 18.70 4.53
CA ALA A 30 -8.34 19.42 4.21
C ALA A 30 -9.36 19.36 5.35
N ARG A 31 -9.63 18.17 5.87
CA ARG A 31 -10.61 17.95 6.95
C ARG A 31 -10.18 18.64 8.25
N SER A 32 -8.92 18.54 8.65
CA SER A 32 -8.40 19.19 9.88
C SER A 32 -8.51 20.73 9.86
N LYS A 33 -8.61 21.31 8.66
CA LYS A 33 -8.75 22.77 8.47
C LYS A 33 -10.18 23.19 8.11
N GLY A 34 -11.14 22.27 8.09
CA GLY A 34 -12.51 22.54 7.63
C GLY A 34 -12.59 22.96 6.16
N GLY A 35 -11.60 22.54 5.37
CA GLY A 35 -11.45 22.90 3.95
C GLY A 35 -12.06 21.88 2.99
N LYS A 36 -11.71 22.00 1.71
CA LYS A 36 -12.19 21.17 0.61
C LYS A 36 -11.14 20.21 0.11
N PHE A 37 -11.54 18.96 -0.12
CA PHE A 37 -10.75 17.93 -0.75
C PHE A 37 -11.30 17.60 -2.13
N ILE A 38 -10.46 17.74 -3.16
CA ILE A 38 -10.85 17.66 -4.58
C ILE A 38 -10.21 16.43 -5.20
N LEU A 39 -10.97 15.68 -6.01
CA LEU A 39 -10.45 14.62 -6.87
C LEU A 39 -10.33 15.15 -8.30
N ARG A 40 -9.12 15.11 -8.87
CA ARG A 40 -8.86 15.44 -10.28
C ARG A 40 -8.19 14.28 -10.97
N ILE A 41 -8.72 13.80 -12.08
CA ILE A 41 -8.11 12.75 -12.91
C ILE A 41 -7.16 13.40 -13.91
N GLU A 42 -5.87 12.98 -13.86
CA GLU A 42 -4.82 13.49 -14.73
C GLU A 42 -4.48 12.46 -15.83
N ASP A 43 -5.27 12.50 -16.91
CA ASP A 43 -5.25 11.59 -18.05
C ASP A 43 -4.63 12.22 -19.33
N THR A 44 -3.78 13.22 -19.18
CA THR A 44 -3.12 13.89 -20.33
C THR A 44 -2.15 12.98 -21.09
N ASP A 45 -1.72 11.87 -20.49
CA ASP A 45 -0.90 10.83 -21.13
C ASP A 45 -1.80 9.62 -21.48
N GLN A 46 -2.49 9.75 -22.60
CA GLN A 46 -3.46 8.75 -23.07
C GLN A 46 -2.83 7.41 -23.47
N GLU A 47 -1.53 7.40 -23.80
CA GLU A 47 -0.80 6.16 -24.16
C GLU A 47 -0.58 5.26 -22.94
N ARG A 48 -0.57 5.83 -21.73
CA ARG A 48 -0.36 5.11 -20.47
C ARG A 48 -1.63 4.83 -19.69
N GLU A 49 -2.78 5.24 -20.21
CA GLU A 49 -4.06 4.98 -19.57
C GLU A 49 -4.37 3.47 -19.56
N VAL A 50 -4.79 2.97 -18.41
CA VAL A 50 -5.21 1.57 -18.24
C VAL A 50 -6.73 1.53 -18.09
N PRO A 51 -7.44 0.80 -18.96
CA PRO A 51 -8.89 0.65 -18.83
C PRO A 51 -9.31 0.18 -17.43
N GLY A 52 -10.31 0.83 -16.82
CA GLY A 52 -10.79 0.52 -15.47
C GLY A 52 -9.95 1.11 -14.33
N ALA A 53 -8.83 1.78 -14.59
CA ALA A 53 -8.01 2.36 -13.54
C ALA A 53 -8.72 3.48 -12.77
N VAL A 54 -9.61 4.23 -13.41
CA VAL A 54 -10.42 5.26 -12.76
C VAL A 54 -11.37 4.63 -11.73
N ASP A 55 -12.00 3.50 -12.08
CA ASP A 55 -12.89 2.77 -11.15
C ASP A 55 -12.12 2.24 -9.93
N VAL A 56 -10.88 1.81 -10.13
CA VAL A 56 -9.99 1.40 -9.03
C VAL A 56 -9.72 2.57 -8.08
N ILE A 57 -9.46 3.78 -8.62
CA ILE A 57 -9.25 4.99 -7.81
C ILE A 57 -10.49 5.29 -6.98
N TYR A 58 -11.67 5.34 -7.59
CA TYR A 58 -12.94 5.59 -6.88
C TYR A 58 -13.21 4.54 -5.80
N ASN A 59 -13.05 3.27 -6.15
CA ASN A 59 -13.28 2.16 -5.23
C ASN A 59 -12.33 2.22 -4.02
N SER A 60 -11.04 2.42 -4.26
CA SER A 60 -10.05 2.52 -3.20
C SER A 60 -10.33 3.70 -2.27
N MET A 61 -10.67 4.87 -2.81
CA MET A 61 -11.04 6.05 -2.02
C MET A 61 -12.31 5.80 -1.21
N ARG A 62 -13.35 5.23 -1.83
CA ARG A 62 -14.62 4.90 -1.16
C ARG A 62 -14.42 3.91 0.00
N ILE A 63 -13.65 2.84 -0.24
CA ILE A 63 -13.35 1.83 0.79
C ILE A 63 -12.51 2.44 1.92
N ALA A 64 -11.54 3.29 1.59
CA ALA A 64 -10.71 4.00 2.57
C ALA A 64 -11.46 5.12 3.32
N GLY A 65 -12.71 5.43 2.96
CA GLY A 65 -13.51 6.49 3.58
C GLY A 65 -13.13 7.90 3.17
N LEU A 66 -12.36 8.07 2.08
CA LEU A 66 -11.85 9.36 1.61
C LEU A 66 -12.85 10.04 0.67
N SER A 67 -13.91 10.61 1.21
CA SER A 67 -14.92 11.34 0.43
C SER A 67 -14.40 12.70 -0.04
N HIS A 68 -14.48 12.97 -1.34
CA HIS A 68 -14.11 14.25 -1.93
C HIS A 68 -15.33 15.17 -2.05
N ASP A 69 -15.10 16.49 -1.96
CA ASP A 69 -16.14 17.52 -2.04
C ASP A 69 -16.42 17.92 -3.48
N GLU A 70 -15.42 17.82 -4.35
CA GLU A 70 -15.49 18.13 -5.77
C GLU A 70 -14.75 17.07 -6.56
N GLY A 71 -15.26 16.69 -7.72
CA GLY A 71 -14.63 15.67 -8.56
C GLY A 71 -15.48 15.32 -9.79
N PRO A 72 -15.01 14.38 -10.64
CA PRO A 72 -15.71 14.06 -11.88
C PRO A 72 -17.11 13.47 -11.67
N ASP A 73 -17.32 12.75 -10.57
CA ASP A 73 -18.58 12.07 -10.21
C ASP A 73 -19.54 12.93 -9.40
N VAL A 74 -19.01 13.81 -8.55
CA VAL A 74 -19.83 14.69 -7.70
C VAL A 74 -20.00 16.09 -8.26
N GLY A 75 -19.21 16.45 -9.28
CA GLY A 75 -19.21 17.80 -9.85
C GLY A 75 -18.54 18.84 -8.96
N GLY A 76 -18.87 20.10 -9.16
CA GLY A 76 -18.37 21.26 -8.42
C GLY A 76 -18.18 22.49 -9.29
N PRO A 77 -17.81 23.66 -8.69
CA PRO A 77 -17.76 24.94 -9.40
C PRO A 77 -16.59 25.07 -10.39
N CYS A 78 -15.55 24.22 -10.29
CA CYS A 78 -14.33 24.32 -11.09
C CYS A 78 -14.23 23.21 -12.16
N GLY A 79 -15.31 22.48 -12.42
CA GLY A 79 -15.36 21.39 -13.41
C GLY A 79 -15.07 21.86 -14.84
N PRO A 80 -14.81 20.87 -15.73
CA PRO A 80 -14.67 19.44 -15.47
C PRO A 80 -13.40 19.09 -14.69
N TYR A 81 -13.41 17.92 -13.99
CA TYR A 81 -12.30 17.46 -13.15
C TYR A 81 -11.49 16.33 -13.78
N VAL A 82 -11.61 16.12 -15.09
CA VAL A 82 -10.80 15.23 -15.92
C VAL A 82 -10.01 16.10 -16.89
N GLN A 83 -8.69 15.98 -16.90
CA GLN A 83 -7.83 16.92 -17.64
C GLN A 83 -8.04 16.87 -19.15
N SER A 84 -8.27 15.68 -19.75
CA SER A 84 -8.57 15.57 -21.19
C SER A 84 -9.83 16.34 -21.60
N GLN A 85 -10.80 16.49 -20.71
CA GLN A 85 -12.04 17.25 -20.93
C GLN A 85 -11.83 18.78 -20.82
N ARG A 86 -10.66 19.23 -20.36
CA ARG A 86 -10.29 20.64 -20.16
C ARG A 86 -9.37 21.16 -21.27
N LYS A 87 -9.20 20.44 -22.37
CA LYS A 87 -8.25 20.76 -23.46
C LYS A 87 -8.27 22.23 -23.84
N ASP A 88 -9.44 22.81 -24.03
CA ASP A 88 -9.62 24.20 -24.47
C ASP A 88 -9.20 25.23 -23.40
N THR A 89 -9.07 24.83 -22.16
CA THR A 89 -8.68 25.72 -21.05
C THR A 89 -7.21 26.12 -21.13
N TYR A 90 -6.32 25.27 -21.65
CA TYR A 90 -4.87 25.45 -21.53
C TYR A 90 -4.28 26.36 -22.62
N MET A 91 -4.80 26.29 -23.84
CA MET A 91 -4.25 27.05 -24.98
C MET A 91 -4.25 28.56 -24.77
N PRO A 92 -5.29 29.21 -24.19
CA PRO A 92 -5.26 30.66 -23.91
C PRO A 92 -4.07 31.05 -23.02
N TYR A 93 -3.73 30.28 -21.98
CA TYR A 93 -2.61 30.56 -21.10
C TYR A 93 -1.26 30.31 -21.78
N ALA A 94 -1.16 29.29 -22.62
CA ALA A 94 0.03 29.05 -23.41
C ALA A 94 0.31 30.22 -24.39
N LYS A 95 -0.74 30.78 -25.03
CA LYS A 95 -0.62 31.97 -25.87
C LYS A 95 -0.21 33.22 -25.08
N GLN A 96 -0.80 33.42 -23.89
CA GLN A 96 -0.40 34.51 -22.99
C GLN A 96 1.10 34.42 -22.63
N LEU A 97 1.62 33.22 -22.35
CA LEU A 97 3.03 33.00 -22.09
C LEU A 97 3.90 33.27 -23.33
N ILE A 98 3.44 32.96 -24.54
CA ILE A 98 4.14 33.29 -25.79
C ILE A 98 4.20 34.81 -25.97
N GLU A 99 3.08 35.50 -25.80
CA GLU A 99 2.99 36.97 -25.95
C GLU A 99 3.91 37.71 -24.95
N SER A 100 4.03 37.17 -23.74
CA SER A 100 4.93 37.70 -22.70
C SER A 100 6.37 37.21 -22.78
N GLY A 101 6.71 36.36 -23.76
CA GLY A 101 8.06 35.84 -23.99
C GLY A 101 8.50 34.70 -23.06
N HIS A 102 7.57 34.15 -22.26
CA HIS A 102 7.85 33.04 -21.35
C HIS A 102 7.57 31.65 -21.95
N ALA A 103 7.05 31.61 -23.19
CA ALA A 103 6.92 30.40 -23.99
C ALA A 103 7.16 30.71 -25.48
N TYR A 104 7.31 29.69 -26.30
CA TYR A 104 7.51 29.83 -27.73
C TYR A 104 7.07 28.59 -28.49
N TYR A 105 6.77 28.76 -29.79
CA TYR A 105 6.50 27.68 -30.72
C TYR A 105 7.79 26.93 -31.07
N CYS A 106 7.74 25.62 -31.07
CA CYS A 106 8.86 24.74 -31.43
C CYS A 106 8.42 23.77 -32.53
N PHE A 107 9.03 23.89 -33.72
CA PHE A 107 8.77 23.09 -34.90
C PHE A 107 9.82 21.99 -35.10
N CYS A 108 10.64 21.66 -34.10
CA CYS A 108 11.63 20.61 -34.19
C CYS A 108 10.99 19.25 -34.35
N THR A 109 11.46 18.49 -35.37
CA THR A 109 11.05 17.12 -35.60
C THR A 109 11.63 16.17 -34.54
N LYS A 110 11.02 14.98 -34.40
CA LYS A 110 11.51 13.94 -33.48
C LYS A 110 12.93 13.51 -33.83
N GLU A 111 13.24 13.40 -35.11
CA GLU A 111 14.54 13.01 -35.64
C GLU A 111 15.63 13.99 -35.18
N ARG A 112 15.39 15.30 -35.37
CA ARG A 112 16.34 16.35 -34.94
C ARG A 112 16.60 16.29 -33.44
N LEU A 113 15.54 16.11 -32.62
CA LEU A 113 15.68 16.03 -31.18
C LEU A 113 16.44 14.77 -30.74
N GLU A 114 16.23 13.65 -31.44
CA GLU A 114 16.95 12.40 -31.17
C GLU A 114 18.44 12.49 -31.58
N GLU A 115 18.76 13.13 -32.70
CA GLU A 115 20.14 13.40 -33.09
C GLU A 115 20.86 14.29 -32.06
N ALA A 116 20.19 15.36 -31.61
CA ALA A 116 20.73 16.24 -30.57
C ALA A 116 20.95 15.50 -29.24
N ARG A 117 20.06 14.60 -28.87
CA ARG A 117 20.22 13.75 -27.70
C ARG A 117 21.40 12.82 -27.81
N LYS A 118 21.54 12.09 -28.93
CA LYS A 118 22.70 11.21 -29.18
C LYS A 118 24.02 11.96 -29.18
N ALA A 119 24.02 13.17 -29.73
CA ALA A 119 25.21 14.01 -29.71
C ALA A 119 25.60 14.47 -28.30
N ALA A 120 24.65 14.77 -27.42
CA ALA A 120 24.90 15.08 -26.03
C ALA A 120 25.43 13.85 -25.27
N GLU A 121 24.78 12.69 -25.44
CA GLU A 121 25.20 11.42 -24.82
C GLU A 121 26.63 11.04 -25.23
N ALA A 122 27.00 11.24 -26.52
CA ALA A 122 28.35 10.99 -27.02
C ALA A 122 29.41 11.89 -26.36
N ARG A 123 29.02 13.06 -25.85
CA ARG A 123 29.89 13.96 -25.07
C ARG A 123 29.86 13.69 -23.57
N GLY A 124 29.04 12.73 -23.11
CA GLY A 124 28.82 12.47 -21.67
C GLY A 124 27.97 13.55 -20.97
N GLU A 125 27.21 14.33 -21.73
CA GLU A 125 26.37 15.42 -21.23
C GLU A 125 24.91 14.98 -21.14
N ASN A 126 24.17 15.54 -20.17
CA ASN A 126 22.73 15.43 -20.17
C ASN A 126 22.13 16.25 -21.31
N PHE A 127 21.20 15.65 -22.05
CA PHE A 127 20.51 16.37 -23.12
C PHE A 127 19.74 17.57 -22.54
N LYS A 128 19.93 18.74 -23.18
CA LYS A 128 19.18 19.96 -22.94
C LYS A 128 18.77 20.54 -24.29
N TYR A 129 17.54 21.01 -24.43
CA TYR A 129 17.07 21.61 -25.66
C TYR A 129 17.80 22.92 -25.92
N ASP A 130 18.32 23.07 -27.14
CA ASP A 130 19.21 24.16 -27.56
C ASP A 130 18.53 25.49 -27.89
N LYS A 131 17.25 25.62 -27.56
CA LYS A 131 16.40 26.79 -27.83
C LYS A 131 16.39 27.18 -29.34
N HIS A 132 16.53 26.20 -30.21
CA HIS A 132 16.64 26.43 -31.67
C HIS A 132 15.49 27.31 -32.19
N CYS A 133 14.25 26.95 -31.91
CA CYS A 133 13.06 27.64 -32.41
C CYS A 133 12.78 28.98 -31.70
N LEU A 134 13.41 29.27 -30.56
CA LEU A 134 13.31 30.58 -29.92
C LEU A 134 13.91 31.71 -30.77
N ARG A 135 14.77 31.39 -31.71
CA ARG A 135 15.48 32.35 -32.59
C ARG A 135 14.69 32.69 -33.85
N LEU A 136 13.55 32.02 -34.11
CA LEU A 136 12.73 32.28 -35.29
C LEU A 136 12.06 33.67 -35.16
N SER A 137 12.01 34.38 -36.29
CA SER A 137 11.27 35.64 -36.36
C SER A 137 9.78 35.41 -36.31
N LYS A 138 9.00 36.46 -36.00
CA LYS A 138 7.53 36.39 -35.99
C LYS A 138 6.96 36.01 -37.36
N GLU A 139 7.59 36.48 -38.42
CA GLU A 139 7.21 36.21 -39.80
C GLU A 139 7.45 34.74 -40.16
N GLU A 140 8.60 34.18 -39.75
CA GLU A 140 8.89 32.75 -39.94
C GLU A 140 7.97 31.84 -39.16
N ILE A 141 7.64 32.21 -37.89
CA ILE A 141 6.68 31.49 -37.10
C ILE A 141 5.31 31.51 -37.75
N GLN A 142 4.84 32.69 -38.19
CA GLN A 142 3.53 32.81 -38.82
C GLN A 142 3.44 32.03 -40.13
N ALA A 143 4.47 32.11 -40.98
CA ALA A 143 4.53 31.33 -42.22
C ALA A 143 4.44 29.83 -42.01
N ARG A 144 5.06 29.30 -40.96
CA ARG A 144 5.00 27.87 -40.59
C ARG A 144 3.64 27.48 -40.05
N LEU A 145 3.03 28.33 -39.21
CA LEU A 145 1.66 28.16 -38.72
C LEU A 145 0.65 28.15 -39.86
N ASP A 146 0.76 29.10 -40.81
CA ASP A 146 -0.11 29.17 -41.97
C ASP A 146 0.08 27.99 -42.94
N ALA A 147 1.30 27.43 -43.00
CA ALA A 147 1.59 26.20 -43.72
C ALA A 147 1.05 24.92 -43.02
N GLY A 148 0.53 25.04 -41.80
CA GLY A 148 0.03 23.91 -41.02
C GLY A 148 1.12 22.96 -40.50
N GLU A 149 2.36 23.46 -40.34
CA GLU A 149 3.43 22.65 -39.75
C GLU A 149 3.10 22.23 -38.32
N GLU A 150 3.40 20.99 -37.98
CA GLU A 150 3.23 20.45 -36.64
C GLU A 150 4.17 21.18 -35.67
N TYR A 151 3.64 21.57 -34.51
CA TYR A 151 4.41 22.27 -33.49
C TYR A 151 4.05 21.82 -32.08
N VAL A 152 4.94 22.10 -31.14
CA VAL A 152 4.69 22.08 -29.71
C VAL A 152 4.94 23.47 -29.12
N ILE A 153 4.39 23.76 -27.95
CA ILE A 153 4.71 25.00 -27.22
C ILE A 153 5.64 24.62 -26.08
N ARG A 154 6.80 25.30 -25.99
CA ARG A 154 7.78 25.10 -24.94
C ARG A 154 7.82 26.29 -24.00
N GLN A 155 8.05 26.01 -22.71
CA GLN A 155 8.40 27.02 -21.71
C GLN A 155 9.76 27.64 -22.08
N ASN A 156 9.87 28.95 -22.05
CA ASN A 156 11.13 29.65 -22.18
C ASN A 156 11.73 29.89 -20.78
N ILE A 157 12.60 29.01 -20.35
CA ILE A 157 13.28 29.13 -19.05
C ILE A 157 14.44 30.13 -19.20
N PRO A 158 14.63 31.08 -18.28
CA PRO A 158 15.79 31.98 -18.31
C PRO A 158 17.11 31.22 -18.35
N THR A 159 18.11 31.78 -19.03
CA THR A 159 19.47 31.20 -19.10
C THR A 159 20.35 31.62 -17.93
N GLU A 160 19.92 32.66 -17.19
CA GLU A 160 20.63 33.21 -16.03
C GLU A 160 19.67 33.33 -14.85
N GLY A 161 20.23 33.45 -13.66
CA GLY A 161 19.45 33.59 -12.42
C GLY A 161 19.08 32.26 -11.79
N LYS A 162 18.20 32.32 -10.82
CA LYS A 162 17.80 31.16 -10.02
C LYS A 162 16.28 31.00 -10.01
N ALA A 163 15.85 29.76 -9.94
CA ALA A 163 14.45 29.38 -9.75
C ALA A 163 14.30 28.58 -8.47
N GLY A 164 13.36 28.98 -7.63
CA GLY A 164 13.18 28.34 -6.34
C GLY A 164 11.74 28.32 -5.87
N PHE A 165 11.51 27.61 -4.78
CA PHE A 165 10.24 27.53 -4.08
C PHE A 165 10.47 27.15 -2.61
N ASP A 166 9.47 27.43 -1.78
CA ASP A 166 9.47 27.00 -0.38
C ASP A 166 8.62 25.74 -0.22
N ASP A 167 9.17 24.74 0.46
CA ASP A 167 8.51 23.48 0.75
C ASP A 167 8.41 23.25 2.26
N VAL A 168 7.26 22.76 2.74
CA VAL A 168 7.02 22.53 4.16
C VAL A 168 8.00 21.52 4.77
N ILE A 169 8.38 20.50 4.01
CA ILE A 169 9.25 19.40 4.47
C ILE A 169 10.73 19.72 4.19
N TYR A 170 11.04 20.18 2.98
CA TYR A 170 12.41 20.36 2.50
C TYR A 170 12.95 21.79 2.71
N GLY A 171 12.10 22.73 3.14
CA GLY A 171 12.49 24.13 3.28
C GLY A 171 12.66 24.83 1.94
N HIS A 172 13.54 25.84 1.86
CA HIS A 172 13.80 26.54 0.62
C HIS A 172 14.64 25.67 -0.33
N VAL A 173 14.12 25.47 -1.54
CA VAL A 173 14.77 24.72 -2.63
C VAL A 173 15.02 25.66 -3.80
N GLU A 174 16.26 25.81 -4.21
CA GLU A 174 16.66 26.72 -5.29
C GLU A 174 17.65 26.03 -6.22
N VAL A 175 17.51 26.27 -7.51
CA VAL A 175 18.42 25.76 -8.56
C VAL A 175 18.77 26.87 -9.54
N ASP A 176 19.93 26.79 -10.18
CA ASP A 176 20.31 27.71 -11.25
C ASP A 176 19.43 27.44 -12.49
N CYS A 177 18.90 28.48 -13.11
CA CYS A 177 18.02 28.38 -14.27
C CYS A 177 18.68 27.65 -15.46
N ASP A 178 19.99 27.78 -15.60
CA ASP A 178 20.76 27.09 -16.64
C ASP A 178 20.78 25.57 -16.49
N THR A 179 20.47 25.02 -15.31
CA THR A 179 20.32 23.57 -15.08
C THR A 179 18.98 23.03 -15.52
N LEU A 180 18.01 23.91 -15.76
CA LEU A 180 16.64 23.53 -16.15
C LEU A 180 16.53 23.46 -17.68
N ASP A 181 15.71 22.53 -18.18
CA ASP A 181 15.40 22.38 -19.61
C ASP A 181 14.03 22.98 -19.95
N ASP A 182 13.90 23.56 -21.15
CA ASP A 182 12.65 24.07 -21.70
C ASP A 182 11.68 22.92 -21.95
N ASN A 183 10.80 22.67 -20.99
CA ASN A 183 9.82 21.60 -21.12
C ASN A 183 8.68 21.95 -22.07
N VAL A 184 8.11 20.95 -22.72
CA VAL A 184 6.90 21.11 -23.52
C VAL A 184 5.73 21.42 -22.60
N LEU A 185 4.98 22.46 -22.92
CA LEU A 185 3.73 22.86 -22.25
C LEU A 185 2.52 22.25 -22.95
N ILE A 186 2.43 22.45 -24.28
CA ILE A 186 1.38 21.90 -25.15
C ILE A 186 2.02 20.97 -26.17
N LYS A 187 1.50 19.78 -26.28
CA LYS A 187 1.90 18.75 -27.26
C LYS A 187 1.33 19.04 -28.64
N ALA A 188 1.82 18.35 -29.66
CA ALA A 188 1.35 18.50 -31.03
C ALA A 188 -0.13 18.13 -31.24
N ASP A 189 -0.68 17.24 -30.41
CA ASP A 189 -2.12 16.90 -30.38
C ASP A 189 -2.99 18.00 -29.71
N GLY A 190 -2.35 19.07 -29.22
CA GLY A 190 -2.99 20.20 -28.54
C GLY A 190 -3.34 19.93 -27.07
N LEU A 191 -3.00 18.75 -26.53
CA LEU A 191 -3.14 18.47 -25.10
C LEU A 191 -1.95 19.05 -24.33
N PRO A 192 -2.14 19.50 -23.09
CA PRO A 192 -1.04 19.92 -22.24
C PRO A 192 -0.19 18.72 -21.81
N THR A 193 1.06 18.99 -21.45
CA THR A 193 1.81 18.05 -20.62
C THR A 193 1.38 18.17 -19.17
N TYR A 194 1.67 17.14 -18.38
CA TYR A 194 1.47 17.19 -16.92
C TYR A 194 2.04 18.47 -16.29
N ASN A 195 3.25 18.85 -16.70
CA ASN A 195 3.95 20.01 -16.12
C ASN A 195 3.24 21.35 -16.32
N PHE A 196 2.39 21.46 -17.31
CA PHE A 196 1.60 22.66 -17.56
C PHE A 196 0.20 22.53 -16.98
N ALA A 197 -0.47 21.41 -17.25
CA ALA A 197 -1.84 21.18 -16.80
C ALA A 197 -1.99 21.32 -15.28
N ASN A 198 -1.05 20.76 -14.49
CA ASN A 198 -1.13 20.85 -13.04
C ASN A 198 -1.09 22.30 -12.51
N VAL A 199 -0.26 23.16 -13.11
CA VAL A 199 -0.15 24.59 -12.71
C VAL A 199 -1.44 25.35 -13.01
N ILE A 200 -1.97 25.19 -14.23
CA ILE A 200 -3.19 25.86 -14.67
C ILE A 200 -4.39 25.40 -13.82
N ASP A 201 -4.53 24.09 -13.64
CA ASP A 201 -5.67 23.53 -12.91
C ASP A 201 -5.60 23.82 -11.41
N ASP A 202 -4.42 23.74 -10.79
CA ASP A 202 -4.25 24.08 -9.38
C ASP A 202 -4.63 25.55 -9.13
N HIS A 203 -4.28 26.47 -10.05
CA HIS A 203 -4.70 27.86 -9.96
C HIS A 203 -6.21 28.04 -10.15
N LEU A 204 -6.77 27.49 -11.24
CA LEU A 204 -8.19 27.66 -11.59
C LEU A 204 -9.14 26.97 -10.61
N MET A 205 -8.69 25.90 -9.95
CA MET A 205 -9.44 25.19 -8.90
C MET A 205 -9.18 25.79 -7.50
N GLY A 206 -8.37 26.85 -7.41
CA GLY A 206 -8.07 27.54 -6.15
C GLY A 206 -7.34 26.65 -5.15
N ILE A 207 -6.50 25.74 -5.61
CA ILE A 207 -5.72 24.85 -4.74
C ILE A 207 -4.74 25.67 -3.92
N THR A 208 -4.82 25.53 -2.61
CA THR A 208 -3.97 26.26 -1.66
C THR A 208 -2.75 25.44 -1.21
N HIS A 209 -2.89 24.12 -1.18
CA HIS A 209 -1.81 23.22 -0.76
C HIS A 209 -1.69 22.03 -1.72
N VAL A 210 -0.47 21.81 -2.21
CA VAL A 210 -0.11 20.73 -3.11
C VAL A 210 0.70 19.69 -2.37
N MET A 211 0.06 18.58 -1.98
CA MET A 211 0.74 17.43 -1.41
C MET A 211 0.98 16.38 -2.49
N ARG A 212 2.23 15.95 -2.66
CA ARG A 212 2.61 14.93 -3.66
C ARG A 212 3.96 14.29 -3.31
N GLY A 213 4.36 13.27 -4.05
CA GLY A 213 5.66 12.62 -3.85
C GLY A 213 6.85 13.52 -4.14
N ASN A 214 7.98 13.23 -3.52
CA ASN A 214 9.20 14.02 -3.65
C ASN A 214 9.88 13.91 -5.04
N GLU A 215 9.41 13.03 -5.92
CA GLU A 215 9.86 12.96 -7.31
C GLU A 215 9.62 14.24 -8.11
N TYR A 216 8.72 15.10 -7.64
CA TYR A 216 8.41 16.40 -8.26
C TYR A 216 9.26 17.56 -7.74
N LEU A 217 10.14 17.35 -6.76
CA LEU A 217 11.04 18.39 -6.25
C LEU A 217 11.87 19.06 -7.35
N SER A 218 12.41 18.26 -8.28
CA SER A 218 13.21 18.78 -9.41
C SER A 218 12.40 19.53 -10.46
N SER A 219 11.09 19.34 -10.50
CA SER A 219 10.20 20.01 -11.45
C SER A 219 9.55 21.27 -10.88
N ALA A 220 9.42 21.37 -9.55
CA ALA A 220 8.73 22.48 -8.89
C ALA A 220 9.32 23.87 -9.20
N PRO A 221 10.65 24.06 -9.37
CA PRO A 221 11.19 25.35 -9.81
C PRO A 221 10.62 25.83 -11.14
N LYS A 222 10.40 24.91 -12.11
CA LYS A 222 9.78 25.25 -13.41
C LYS A 222 8.32 25.67 -13.27
N TYR A 223 7.58 25.10 -12.33
CA TYR A 223 6.20 25.49 -12.03
C TYR A 223 6.14 26.89 -11.44
N ASN A 224 7.06 27.23 -10.53
CA ASN A 224 7.11 28.57 -9.96
C ASN A 224 7.45 29.65 -11.00
N LEU A 225 8.29 29.32 -11.98
CA LEU A 225 8.51 30.21 -13.14
C LEU A 225 7.22 30.44 -13.95
N LEU A 226 6.37 29.42 -14.10
CA LEU A 226 5.05 29.57 -14.77
C LEU A 226 4.09 30.41 -13.92
N TYR A 227 4.01 30.19 -12.61
CA TYR A 227 3.21 31.03 -11.70
C TYR A 227 3.65 32.49 -11.78
N ALA A 228 4.94 32.75 -11.72
CA ALA A 228 5.49 34.11 -11.81
C ALA A 228 5.17 34.75 -13.19
N ALA A 229 5.36 34.02 -14.29
CA ALA A 229 5.08 34.51 -15.66
C ALA A 229 3.61 34.82 -15.89
N LEU A 230 2.69 34.12 -15.21
CA LEU A 230 1.24 34.35 -15.28
C LEU A 230 0.76 35.39 -14.24
N GLY A 231 1.64 35.87 -13.37
CA GLY A 231 1.30 36.81 -12.30
C GLY A 231 0.48 36.16 -11.17
N TRP A 232 0.63 34.87 -10.96
CA TRP A 232 -0.11 34.09 -9.97
C TRP A 232 0.73 33.78 -8.74
N THR A 233 0.08 33.62 -7.59
CA THR A 233 0.70 33.13 -6.37
C THR A 233 0.72 31.61 -6.39
N PRO A 234 1.88 30.96 -6.21
CA PRO A 234 1.96 29.51 -6.13
C PRO A 234 1.29 28.97 -4.85
N PRO A 235 0.82 27.72 -4.86
CA PRO A 235 0.31 27.06 -3.66
C PRO A 235 1.44 26.74 -2.68
N THR A 236 1.10 26.42 -1.43
CA THR A 236 2.03 25.84 -0.47
C THR A 236 2.38 24.43 -0.92
N TYR A 237 3.67 24.15 -1.13
CA TYR A 237 4.16 22.83 -1.51
C TYR A 237 4.49 21.97 -0.30
N VAL A 238 4.10 20.70 -0.37
CA VAL A 238 4.38 19.67 0.61
C VAL A 238 4.82 18.41 -0.14
N HIS A 239 6.11 18.26 -0.39
CA HIS A 239 6.65 17.08 -1.06
C HIS A 239 6.94 15.98 -0.04
N LEU A 240 6.10 14.95 -0.08
CA LEU A 240 6.14 13.84 0.87
C LEU A 240 7.34 12.93 0.62
N THR A 241 8.02 12.54 1.70
CA THR A 241 9.11 11.56 1.64
C THR A 241 8.60 10.19 1.16
N PRO A 242 9.43 9.41 0.43
CA PRO A 242 8.98 8.13 -0.10
C PRO A 242 8.75 7.08 0.99
N VAL A 243 7.86 6.13 0.72
CA VAL A 243 7.77 4.88 1.47
C VAL A 243 8.79 3.91 0.89
N MET A 244 9.69 3.46 1.75
CA MET A 244 10.73 2.47 1.43
C MET A 244 10.30 1.09 1.90
N VAL A 245 10.83 0.06 1.26
CA VAL A 245 10.73 -1.33 1.70
C VAL A 245 12.10 -1.98 1.71
N GLU A 246 12.30 -2.95 2.57
CA GLU A 246 13.44 -3.85 2.51
C GLU A 246 13.02 -5.11 1.74
N GLY A 247 13.69 -5.40 0.65
CA GLY A 247 13.32 -6.52 -0.20
C GLY A 247 14.26 -6.70 -1.38
N THR A 248 14.01 -7.72 -2.18
CA THR A 248 14.78 -7.95 -3.41
C THR A 248 14.50 -6.85 -4.43
N TYR A 249 15.53 -6.51 -5.22
CA TYR A 249 15.40 -5.59 -6.32
C TYR A 249 15.60 -6.31 -7.66
N LYS A 250 14.62 -6.14 -8.56
CA LYS A 250 14.69 -6.64 -9.94
C LYS A 250 14.90 -5.48 -10.90
N ASN A 251 15.97 -5.51 -11.66
CA ASN A 251 16.25 -4.49 -12.67
C ASN A 251 15.17 -4.54 -13.77
N LYS A 252 14.50 -3.41 -14.00
CA LYS A 252 13.39 -3.32 -14.97
C LYS A 252 13.83 -3.48 -16.42
N LYS A 253 15.11 -3.15 -16.74
CA LYS A 253 15.65 -3.24 -18.11
C LYS A 253 16.15 -4.64 -18.43
N THR A 254 16.91 -5.27 -17.51
CA THR A 254 17.50 -6.59 -17.73
C THR A 254 16.63 -7.74 -17.24
N GLY A 255 15.68 -7.48 -16.33
CA GLY A 255 14.87 -8.52 -15.69
C GLY A 255 15.62 -9.32 -14.63
N GLU A 256 16.85 -8.96 -14.29
CA GLU A 256 17.70 -9.68 -13.35
C GLU A 256 17.56 -9.15 -11.93
N TYR A 257 17.70 -10.05 -10.95
CA TYR A 257 17.73 -9.67 -9.54
C TYR A 257 19.13 -9.21 -9.16
N GLN A 258 19.21 -8.19 -8.30
CA GLN A 258 20.45 -7.84 -7.63
C GLN A 258 20.85 -8.95 -6.68
N MET A 259 22.07 -9.50 -6.83
CA MET A 259 22.61 -10.57 -5.97
C MET A 259 23.39 -9.98 -4.81
N ALA A 260 23.36 -10.69 -3.69
CA ALA A 260 24.17 -10.35 -2.52
C ALA A 260 25.65 -10.64 -2.81
N VAL A 261 26.51 -9.73 -2.37
CA VAL A 261 27.97 -9.90 -2.44
C VAL A 261 28.57 -9.73 -1.04
N ASP A 262 29.66 -10.44 -0.79
CA ASP A 262 30.43 -10.30 0.44
C ASP A 262 31.34 -9.06 0.43
N GLU A 263 32.14 -8.88 1.49
CA GLU A 263 33.08 -7.77 1.66
C GLU A 263 34.14 -7.67 0.52
N ASN A 264 34.37 -8.78 -0.19
CA ASN A 264 35.35 -8.88 -1.29
C ASN A 264 34.67 -8.78 -2.68
N GLY A 265 33.34 -8.53 -2.70
CA GLY A 265 32.56 -8.45 -3.93
C GLY A 265 32.20 -9.80 -4.56
N MET A 266 32.42 -10.92 -3.85
CA MET A 266 32.05 -12.25 -4.33
C MET A 266 30.58 -12.57 -4.03
N PRO A 267 29.88 -13.30 -4.93
CA PRO A 267 28.50 -13.68 -4.70
C PRO A 267 28.33 -14.51 -3.41
N VAL A 268 27.37 -14.12 -2.57
CA VAL A 268 26.95 -14.94 -1.41
C VAL A 268 26.10 -16.10 -1.94
N LEU A 269 26.44 -17.33 -1.54
CA LEU A 269 25.74 -18.54 -1.96
C LEU A 269 24.91 -19.12 -0.80
N ASP A 270 23.78 -19.75 -1.13
CA ASP A 270 22.98 -20.53 -0.19
C ASP A 270 23.62 -21.91 0.11
N GLU A 271 22.97 -22.70 0.96
CA GLU A 271 23.42 -24.04 1.35
C GLU A 271 23.52 -25.01 0.16
N ASN A 272 22.86 -24.70 -0.97
CA ASN A 272 22.86 -25.50 -2.19
C ASN A 272 23.82 -24.94 -3.26
N GLY A 273 24.58 -23.88 -2.95
CA GLY A 273 25.52 -23.24 -3.86
C GLY A 273 24.90 -22.26 -4.86
N ASN A 274 23.64 -21.84 -4.68
CA ASN A 274 22.99 -20.86 -5.55
C ASN A 274 23.22 -19.43 -5.03
N PRO A 275 23.38 -18.43 -5.94
CA PRO A 275 23.52 -17.04 -5.55
C PRO A 275 22.27 -16.52 -4.81
N VAL A 276 22.48 -15.89 -3.65
CA VAL A 276 21.41 -15.31 -2.83
C VAL A 276 21.06 -13.91 -3.36
N LYS A 277 19.74 -13.62 -3.45
CA LYS A 277 19.28 -12.28 -3.82
C LYS A 277 19.58 -11.27 -2.72
N ALA A 278 20.11 -10.10 -3.08
CA ALA A 278 20.35 -9.03 -2.13
C ALA A 278 19.03 -8.49 -1.57
N ILE A 279 18.98 -8.28 -0.25
CA ILE A 279 17.93 -7.48 0.37
C ILE A 279 18.42 -6.03 0.39
N VAL A 280 17.70 -5.18 -0.31
CA VAL A 280 18.05 -3.76 -0.43
C VAL A 280 16.90 -2.87 0.02
N LYS A 281 17.25 -1.71 0.54
CA LYS A 281 16.27 -0.67 0.84
C LYS A 281 15.92 0.09 -0.45
N ARG A 282 14.68 -0.01 -0.90
CA ARG A 282 14.20 0.60 -2.15
C ARG A 282 12.84 1.25 -1.98
N LYS A 283 12.48 2.17 -2.88
CA LYS A 283 11.12 2.73 -2.94
C LYS A 283 10.12 1.60 -3.19
N MET A 284 9.02 1.61 -2.44
CA MET A 284 7.90 0.68 -2.63
C MET A 284 7.34 0.79 -4.06
N SER A 285 7.13 -0.35 -4.72
CA SER A 285 6.64 -0.38 -6.10
C SER A 285 5.96 -1.71 -6.42
N LYS A 286 4.73 -1.65 -6.94
CA LYS A 286 3.99 -2.85 -7.38
C LYS A 286 4.75 -3.67 -8.43
N SER A 287 5.48 -3.03 -9.33
CA SER A 287 6.32 -3.74 -10.32
C SER A 287 7.46 -4.55 -9.71
N GLN A 288 7.74 -4.40 -8.43
CA GLN A 288 8.69 -5.19 -7.65
C GLN A 288 8.02 -6.25 -6.77
N GLY A 289 6.68 -6.40 -6.86
CA GLY A 289 5.92 -7.37 -6.08
C GLY A 289 5.43 -6.87 -4.72
N ASP A 290 5.53 -5.56 -4.45
CA ASP A 290 4.99 -5.00 -3.21
C ASP A 290 3.45 -4.94 -3.29
N PRO A 291 2.73 -5.15 -2.17
CA PRO A 291 1.28 -5.21 -2.16
C PRO A 291 0.64 -3.86 -2.51
N SER A 292 -0.47 -3.90 -3.23
CA SER A 292 -1.39 -2.78 -3.37
C SER A 292 -2.37 -2.74 -2.18
N PHE A 293 -3.19 -1.69 -2.12
CA PHE A 293 -4.27 -1.61 -1.13
C PHE A 293 -5.26 -2.76 -1.30
N GLU A 294 -5.66 -3.02 -2.54
CA GLU A 294 -6.57 -4.11 -2.89
C GLU A 294 -6.00 -5.49 -2.54
N ASP A 295 -4.69 -5.70 -2.73
CA ASP A 295 -4.01 -6.94 -2.36
C ASP A 295 -4.06 -7.19 -0.84
N LEU A 296 -3.90 -6.14 -0.03
CA LEU A 296 -4.03 -6.25 1.43
C LEU A 296 -5.46 -6.59 1.85
N LEU A 297 -6.46 -5.91 1.26
CA LEU A 297 -7.86 -6.21 1.55
C LEU A 297 -8.24 -7.64 1.13
N ALA A 298 -7.77 -8.10 -0.03
CA ALA A 298 -7.98 -9.47 -0.49
C ALA A 298 -7.33 -10.52 0.41
N GLN A 299 -6.26 -10.15 1.13
CA GLN A 299 -5.66 -10.99 2.17
C GLN A 299 -6.41 -10.96 3.51
N GLY A 300 -7.38 -10.07 3.67
CA GLY A 300 -8.20 -9.97 4.89
C GLY A 300 -7.61 -9.02 5.94
N TYR A 301 -6.87 -8.00 5.52
CA TYR A 301 -6.58 -6.86 6.41
C TYR A 301 -7.81 -5.97 6.56
N LEU A 302 -8.00 -5.43 7.75
CA LEU A 302 -9.04 -4.43 8.03
C LEU A 302 -8.65 -3.08 7.44
N VAL A 303 -9.61 -2.41 6.82
CA VAL A 303 -9.39 -1.07 6.22
C VAL A 303 -8.85 -0.10 7.26
N GLU A 304 -9.45 -0.07 8.44
CA GLU A 304 -9.08 0.83 9.55
C GLU A 304 -7.62 0.62 9.98
N ALA A 305 -7.18 -0.64 10.03
CA ALA A 305 -5.81 -0.97 10.39
C ALA A 305 -4.81 -0.49 9.33
N VAL A 306 -5.12 -0.72 8.04
CA VAL A 306 -4.27 -0.26 6.92
C VAL A 306 -4.20 1.25 6.89
N ILE A 307 -5.33 1.96 7.00
CA ILE A 307 -5.38 3.43 7.00
C ILE A 307 -4.59 4.01 8.17
N ASN A 308 -4.83 3.52 9.39
CA ASN A 308 -4.10 4.00 10.56
C ASN A 308 -2.59 3.78 10.42
N TYR A 309 -2.18 2.60 9.97
CA TYR A 309 -0.77 2.29 9.75
C TYR A 309 -0.15 3.20 8.67
N LEU A 310 -0.84 3.43 7.54
CA LEU A 310 -0.37 4.29 6.47
C LEU A 310 -0.18 5.74 6.90
N VAL A 311 -1.07 6.27 7.75
CA VAL A 311 -0.89 7.63 8.30
C VAL A 311 0.40 7.73 9.08
N LEU A 312 0.72 6.75 9.92
CA LEU A 312 1.94 6.74 10.74
C LEU A 312 3.23 6.49 9.91
N LEU A 313 3.10 6.13 8.63
CA LEU A 313 4.24 6.05 7.72
C LEU A 313 4.64 7.44 7.20
N GLY A 314 5.22 8.25 8.05
CA GLY A 314 5.74 9.57 7.71
C GLY A 314 4.97 10.73 8.32
N TRP A 315 4.06 10.45 9.26
CA TRP A 315 3.47 11.43 10.14
C TRP A 315 3.48 10.92 11.58
N SER A 316 3.78 11.80 12.52
CA SER A 316 3.80 11.50 13.96
C SER A 316 2.77 12.39 14.66
N PRO A 317 1.83 11.81 15.42
CA PRO A 317 0.90 12.58 16.22
C PRO A 317 1.60 13.30 17.37
N LYS A 318 0.97 14.34 17.88
CA LYS A 318 1.39 14.95 19.16
C LYS A 318 1.06 13.97 20.29
N GLY A 319 2.08 13.42 20.94
CA GLY A 319 1.97 12.40 21.99
C GLY A 319 2.30 10.99 21.53
N GLU A 320 1.96 10.00 22.35
CA GLU A 320 2.35 8.59 22.14
C GLU A 320 1.24 7.70 21.56
N ARG A 321 0.12 8.29 21.19
CA ARG A 321 -1.02 7.55 20.66
C ARG A 321 -0.73 7.02 19.26
N GLU A 322 -0.98 5.71 19.03
CA GLU A 322 -0.79 5.06 17.73
C GLU A 322 -2.11 4.59 17.08
N PHE A 323 -3.20 4.46 17.83
CA PHE A 323 -4.48 3.95 17.32
C PHE A 323 -5.51 5.06 17.19
N PHE A 324 -6.02 5.24 15.97
CA PHE A 324 -6.96 6.29 15.61
C PHE A 324 -8.06 5.75 14.72
N THR A 325 -9.27 6.21 14.90
CA THR A 325 -10.30 6.17 13.86
C THR A 325 -10.00 7.22 12.79
N LEU A 326 -10.59 7.08 11.60
CA LEU A 326 -10.42 8.08 10.53
C LEU A 326 -10.86 9.49 11.01
N LYS A 327 -11.95 9.58 11.77
CA LYS A 327 -12.44 10.85 12.31
C LYS A 327 -11.45 11.48 13.30
N GLU A 328 -10.86 10.70 14.17
CA GLU A 328 -9.81 11.21 15.08
C GLU A 328 -8.56 11.66 14.33
N LEU A 329 -8.23 11.01 13.21
CA LEU A 329 -7.15 11.45 12.32
C LEU A 329 -7.49 12.77 11.64
N GLU A 330 -8.74 12.99 11.21
CA GLU A 330 -9.22 14.26 10.65
C GLU A 330 -9.03 15.43 11.63
N GLU A 331 -9.17 15.17 12.94
CA GLU A 331 -9.00 16.18 13.98
C GLU A 331 -7.52 16.39 14.36
N ALA A 332 -6.71 15.33 14.34
CA ALA A 332 -5.35 15.32 14.85
C ALA A 332 -4.30 15.72 13.81
N PHE A 333 -4.58 15.53 12.51
CA PHE A 333 -3.58 15.67 11.46
C PHE A 333 -3.13 17.12 11.25
N ASP A 334 -1.82 17.34 11.25
CA ASP A 334 -1.19 18.61 10.92
C ASP A 334 0.08 18.41 10.07
N LEU A 335 0.61 19.51 9.51
CA LEU A 335 1.83 19.48 8.71
C LEU A 335 3.09 19.40 9.56
N GLU A 336 3.03 19.78 10.84
CA GLU A 336 4.18 19.78 11.75
C GLU A 336 4.65 18.36 12.07
N GLY A 337 3.71 17.39 12.09
CA GLY A 337 4.00 15.98 12.31
C GLY A 337 4.65 15.26 11.12
N LEU A 338 4.74 15.90 9.95
CA LEU A 338 5.30 15.26 8.75
C LEU A 338 6.80 15.01 8.88
N SER A 339 7.21 13.79 8.56
CA SER A 339 8.61 13.35 8.63
C SER A 339 9.45 13.91 7.48
N LYS A 340 10.64 14.38 7.81
CA LYS A 340 11.68 14.79 6.84
C LYS A 340 12.51 13.61 6.30
N SER A 341 12.31 12.43 6.85
CA SER A 341 13.03 11.20 6.46
C SER A 341 12.09 10.17 5.84
N PRO A 342 12.55 9.38 4.87
CA PRO A 342 11.78 8.27 4.32
C PRO A 342 11.36 7.28 5.41
N SER A 343 10.11 6.81 5.33
CA SER A 343 9.59 5.79 6.22
C SER A 343 9.76 4.41 5.61
N VAL A 344 9.97 3.41 6.45
CA VAL A 344 10.08 2.01 6.02
C VAL A 344 8.76 1.30 6.29
N PHE A 345 8.17 0.71 5.24
CA PHE A 345 7.02 -0.15 5.36
C PHE A 345 7.45 -1.50 5.92
N ASP A 346 6.86 -1.88 7.03
CA ASP A 346 7.11 -3.14 7.75
C ASP A 346 5.81 -3.95 7.82
N MET A 347 5.81 -5.12 7.16
CA MET A 347 4.67 -6.01 7.15
C MET A 347 4.36 -6.59 8.53
N GLN A 348 5.37 -6.85 9.36
CA GLN A 348 5.17 -7.37 10.72
C GLN A 348 4.48 -6.32 11.60
N LYS A 349 4.87 -5.05 11.45
CA LYS A 349 4.21 -3.94 12.15
C LYS A 349 2.76 -3.77 11.67
N LEU A 350 2.49 -3.91 10.37
CA LEU A 350 1.12 -3.88 9.85
C LEU A 350 0.29 -5.06 10.39
N ASN A 351 0.86 -6.27 10.45
CA ASN A 351 0.18 -7.43 11.03
C ASN A 351 -0.19 -7.19 12.49
N TRP A 352 0.74 -6.62 13.26
CA TRP A 352 0.49 -6.26 14.65
C TRP A 352 -0.64 -5.23 14.77
N PHE A 353 -0.63 -4.15 13.96
CA PHE A 353 -1.73 -3.18 13.92
C PHE A 353 -3.06 -3.88 13.62
N ASN A 354 -3.09 -4.72 12.59
CA ASN A 354 -4.29 -5.42 12.18
C ASN A 354 -4.82 -6.36 13.27
N ALA A 355 -3.92 -7.09 13.96
CA ALA A 355 -4.29 -7.94 15.10
C ALA A 355 -4.94 -7.14 16.24
N GLU A 356 -4.43 -5.94 16.56
CA GLU A 356 -5.00 -5.06 17.57
C GLU A 356 -6.42 -4.57 17.20
N TYR A 357 -6.65 -4.24 15.92
CA TYR A 357 -7.98 -3.90 15.43
C TYR A 357 -8.93 -5.10 15.45
N ILE A 358 -8.46 -6.30 15.05
CA ILE A 358 -9.24 -7.54 15.11
C ILE A 358 -9.67 -7.86 16.56
N ARG A 359 -8.78 -7.71 17.54
CA ARG A 359 -9.10 -7.96 18.96
C ARG A 359 -10.18 -7.02 19.51
N LYS A 360 -10.32 -5.83 18.92
CA LYS A 360 -11.32 -4.83 19.31
C LYS A 360 -12.69 -5.02 18.65
N LEU A 361 -12.79 -5.91 17.66
CA LEU A 361 -14.08 -6.23 17.03
C LEU A 361 -15.02 -6.88 18.04
N SER A 362 -16.33 -6.63 17.90
CA SER A 362 -17.31 -7.44 18.64
C SER A 362 -17.24 -8.89 18.16
N PRO A 363 -17.59 -9.87 19.01
CA PRO A 363 -17.62 -11.28 18.62
C PRO A 363 -18.45 -11.55 17.35
N GLU A 364 -19.58 -10.84 17.21
CA GLU A 364 -20.48 -10.96 16.06
C GLU A 364 -19.81 -10.43 14.79
N LYS A 365 -19.13 -9.28 14.89
CA LYS A 365 -18.43 -8.69 13.73
C LYS A 365 -17.21 -9.52 13.33
N TYR A 366 -16.50 -10.05 14.31
CA TYR A 366 -15.39 -10.97 14.01
C TYR A 366 -15.90 -12.23 13.30
N LEU A 367 -16.98 -12.86 13.81
CA LEU A 367 -17.58 -14.04 13.19
C LEU A 367 -18.02 -13.75 11.74
N GLU A 368 -18.70 -12.63 11.51
CA GLU A 368 -19.10 -12.20 10.15
C GLU A 368 -17.91 -12.16 9.19
N LEU A 369 -16.80 -11.52 9.61
CA LEU A 369 -15.60 -11.37 8.78
C LEU A 369 -14.78 -12.66 8.64
N ALA A 370 -14.79 -13.53 9.65
CA ALA A 370 -14.06 -14.79 9.66
C ALA A 370 -14.77 -15.88 8.84
N THR A 371 -16.11 -15.90 8.84
CA THR A 371 -16.93 -16.95 8.20
C THR A 371 -16.49 -17.29 6.77
N PRO A 372 -16.31 -16.34 5.83
CA PRO A 372 -15.89 -16.67 4.47
C PRO A 372 -14.52 -17.35 4.37
N TRP A 373 -13.67 -17.18 5.40
CA TRP A 373 -12.37 -17.83 5.48
C TRP A 373 -12.45 -19.23 6.10
N LEU A 374 -13.33 -19.41 7.09
CA LEU A 374 -13.59 -20.71 7.72
C LEU A 374 -14.24 -21.67 6.73
N GLU A 375 -15.21 -21.20 5.94
CA GLU A 375 -15.91 -21.98 4.90
C GLU A 375 -15.00 -22.49 3.79
N LYS A 376 -13.81 -21.91 3.59
CA LYS A 376 -12.81 -22.46 2.66
C LYS A 376 -12.31 -23.85 3.06
N VAL A 377 -12.51 -24.25 4.33
CA VAL A 377 -11.96 -25.50 4.90
C VAL A 377 -13.04 -26.34 5.57
N LEU A 378 -14.01 -25.72 6.23
CA LEU A 378 -14.99 -26.39 7.08
C LEU A 378 -16.41 -26.15 6.57
N ASP A 379 -17.27 -27.15 6.77
CA ASP A 379 -18.70 -27.07 6.50
C ASP A 379 -19.40 -26.46 7.75
N PRO A 380 -20.07 -25.29 7.61
CA PRO A 380 -20.74 -24.61 8.73
C PRO A 380 -21.88 -25.43 9.36
N SER A 381 -22.42 -26.44 8.67
CA SER A 381 -23.44 -27.33 9.21
C SER A 381 -22.88 -28.38 10.17
N LYS A 382 -21.56 -28.59 10.18
CA LYS A 382 -20.88 -29.63 10.96
C LYS A 382 -20.01 -29.09 12.10
N PHE A 383 -19.68 -27.81 12.05
CA PHE A 383 -18.77 -27.18 13.02
C PHE A 383 -19.41 -25.96 13.67
N ASP A 384 -19.18 -25.79 14.97
CA ASP A 384 -19.60 -24.59 15.70
C ASP A 384 -18.68 -23.41 15.37
N PHE A 385 -19.03 -22.65 14.31
CA PHE A 385 -18.26 -21.48 13.88
C PHE A 385 -18.25 -20.36 14.93
N LYS A 386 -19.30 -20.25 15.75
CA LYS A 386 -19.31 -19.24 16.81
C LYS A 386 -18.24 -19.55 17.85
N ARG A 387 -18.21 -20.80 18.33
CA ARG A 387 -17.18 -21.23 19.29
C ARG A 387 -15.78 -21.16 18.69
N LEU A 388 -15.63 -21.57 17.44
CA LEU A 388 -14.36 -21.49 16.71
C LEU A 388 -13.85 -20.05 16.57
N ALA A 389 -14.75 -19.10 16.28
CA ALA A 389 -14.42 -17.68 16.18
C ALA A 389 -13.93 -17.12 17.53
N GLU A 390 -14.58 -17.47 18.64
CA GLU A 390 -14.15 -17.07 19.99
C GLU A 390 -12.73 -17.55 20.32
N LEU A 391 -12.36 -18.77 19.90
CA LEU A 391 -11.02 -19.32 20.10
C LEU A 391 -9.96 -18.68 19.19
N LEU A 392 -10.35 -18.18 18.02
CA LEU A 392 -9.46 -17.66 16.99
C LEU A 392 -9.19 -16.17 17.12
N GLN A 393 -10.17 -15.35 17.56
CA GLN A 393 -10.10 -13.89 17.51
C GLN A 393 -8.80 -13.34 18.13
N GLY A 394 -8.44 -13.79 19.32
CA GLY A 394 -7.25 -13.34 20.04
C GLY A 394 -5.90 -13.76 19.40
N ARG A 395 -5.95 -14.65 18.41
CA ARG A 395 -4.77 -15.22 17.75
C ARG A 395 -4.65 -14.83 16.27
N THR A 396 -5.69 -14.21 15.72
CA THR A 396 -5.74 -13.81 14.32
C THR A 396 -4.99 -12.51 14.12
N GLU A 397 -3.96 -12.54 13.28
CA GLU A 397 -3.29 -11.32 12.81
C GLU A 397 -3.89 -10.84 11.50
N VAL A 398 -4.18 -11.78 10.57
CA VAL A 398 -4.79 -11.51 9.27
C VAL A 398 -5.76 -12.66 8.94
N PHE A 399 -6.90 -12.36 8.36
CA PHE A 399 -7.94 -13.38 8.13
C PHE A 399 -7.51 -14.49 7.18
N ASN A 400 -6.58 -14.27 6.25
CA ASN A 400 -6.09 -15.32 5.35
C ASN A 400 -5.29 -16.42 6.06
N GLN A 401 -4.92 -16.25 7.33
CA GLN A 401 -4.26 -17.27 8.15
C GLN A 401 -5.24 -18.33 8.65
N LEU A 402 -6.53 -17.98 8.77
CA LEU A 402 -7.55 -18.84 9.37
C LEU A 402 -7.65 -20.24 8.73
N PRO A 403 -7.68 -20.38 7.38
CA PRO A 403 -7.69 -21.70 6.75
C PRO A 403 -6.54 -22.60 7.19
N GLY A 404 -5.34 -22.04 7.35
CA GLY A 404 -4.17 -22.79 7.84
C GLY A 404 -4.29 -23.19 9.31
N MET A 405 -4.84 -22.32 10.14
CA MET A 405 -4.99 -22.56 11.58
C MET A 405 -6.02 -23.65 11.92
N ILE A 406 -6.99 -23.89 11.03
CA ILE A 406 -8.13 -24.80 11.27
C ILE A 406 -8.13 -26.05 10.40
N ARG A 407 -7.24 -26.17 9.42
CA ARG A 407 -7.22 -27.28 8.45
C ARG A 407 -7.21 -28.65 9.12
N PHE A 408 -6.55 -28.78 10.28
CA PHE A 408 -6.49 -30.02 11.04
C PHE A 408 -7.87 -30.50 11.54
N LEU A 409 -8.87 -29.62 11.65
CA LEU A 409 -10.24 -30.01 12.02
C LEU A 409 -10.89 -30.81 10.88
N ALA A 410 -10.69 -30.40 9.61
CA ALA A 410 -11.19 -31.12 8.46
C ALA A 410 -10.44 -32.44 8.23
N GLU A 411 -9.10 -32.42 8.35
CA GLU A 411 -8.25 -33.57 8.09
C GLU A 411 -7.07 -33.60 9.07
N LEU A 412 -6.93 -34.75 9.78
CA LEU A 412 -5.80 -34.95 10.67
C LEU A 412 -4.50 -35.06 9.86
N PRO A 413 -3.54 -34.14 10.03
CA PRO A 413 -2.26 -34.21 9.32
C PRO A 413 -1.45 -35.44 9.75
N GLU A 414 -0.56 -35.90 8.89
CA GLU A 414 0.42 -36.91 9.28
C GLU A 414 1.44 -36.28 10.24
N PHE A 415 1.76 -36.98 11.30
CA PHE A 415 2.74 -36.56 12.30
C PHE A 415 3.46 -37.75 12.90
N THR A 416 4.64 -37.50 13.46
CA THR A 416 5.47 -38.50 14.14
C THR A 416 5.23 -38.46 15.65
N ASN A 417 5.57 -39.57 16.33
CA ASN A 417 5.39 -39.68 17.77
C ASN A 417 6.28 -38.69 18.55
N ASP A 418 7.27 -38.07 17.93
CA ASP A 418 8.12 -37.04 18.55
C ASP A 418 7.33 -35.85 19.07
N LEU A 419 6.18 -35.52 18.45
CA LEU A 419 5.32 -34.45 18.90
C LEU A 419 4.71 -34.67 20.31
N TYR A 420 4.63 -35.90 20.75
CA TYR A 420 4.16 -36.20 22.11
C TYR A 420 5.19 -35.81 23.18
N VAL A 421 6.48 -35.72 22.82
CA VAL A 421 7.52 -35.35 23.78
C VAL A 421 7.57 -33.85 23.99
N ASN A 422 7.32 -33.39 25.21
CA ASN A 422 7.35 -31.97 25.56
C ASN A 422 7.86 -31.75 26.99
N LYS A 423 9.07 -31.18 27.11
CA LYS A 423 9.70 -30.92 28.42
C LYS A 423 8.90 -30.00 29.32
N LYS A 424 8.28 -28.93 28.74
CA LYS A 424 7.46 -27.97 29.51
C LYS A 424 6.18 -28.62 30.08
N GLN A 425 5.58 -29.53 29.32
CA GLN A 425 4.40 -30.28 29.72
C GLN A 425 4.76 -31.57 30.51
N LYS A 426 6.03 -31.87 30.65
CA LYS A 426 6.55 -33.10 31.30
C LYS A 426 6.01 -34.37 30.62
N SER A 427 5.78 -34.29 29.31
CA SER A 427 5.29 -35.42 28.50
C SER A 427 6.45 -36.17 27.85
N THR A 428 6.43 -37.48 28.00
CA THR A 428 7.32 -38.46 27.33
C THR A 428 6.47 -39.37 26.47
N LEU A 429 7.10 -40.22 25.63
CA LEU A 429 6.36 -41.22 24.85
C LEU A 429 5.60 -42.21 25.76
N GLU A 430 6.18 -42.62 26.85
CA GLU A 430 5.57 -43.54 27.81
C GLU A 430 4.37 -42.91 28.53
N SER A 431 4.54 -41.67 29.05
CA SER A 431 3.43 -40.94 29.67
C SER A 431 2.32 -40.62 28.69
N ALA A 432 2.67 -40.33 27.42
CA ALA A 432 1.71 -40.07 26.37
C ALA A 432 0.87 -41.34 26.06
N LYS A 433 1.49 -42.48 25.91
CA LYS A 433 0.79 -43.75 25.73
C LYS A 433 -0.15 -44.06 26.88
N THR A 434 0.30 -43.87 28.14
CA THR A 434 -0.53 -44.04 29.34
C THR A 434 -1.73 -43.09 29.33
N ALA A 435 -1.50 -41.81 29.02
CA ALA A 435 -2.56 -40.78 28.93
C ALA A 435 -3.61 -41.13 27.87
N LEU A 436 -3.21 -41.52 26.67
CA LEU A 436 -4.13 -41.86 25.58
C LEU A 436 -4.92 -43.15 25.86
N ASN A 437 -4.31 -44.16 26.48
CA ASN A 437 -5.02 -45.38 26.90
C ASN A 437 -6.08 -45.09 27.97
N ALA A 438 -5.85 -44.11 28.86
CA ALA A 438 -6.84 -43.68 29.84
C ALA A 438 -7.88 -42.76 29.22
N ALA A 439 -7.50 -41.90 28.27
CA ALA A 439 -8.43 -40.95 27.62
C ALA A 439 -9.48 -41.65 26.76
N LEU A 440 -9.15 -42.74 26.10
CA LEU A 440 -10.11 -43.42 25.20
C LEU A 440 -11.36 -43.91 25.93
N PRO A 441 -11.30 -44.77 26.95
CA PRO A 441 -12.52 -45.24 27.67
C PRO A 441 -13.21 -44.11 28.42
N LEU A 442 -12.47 -43.12 28.95
CA LEU A 442 -13.03 -41.96 29.61
C LEU A 442 -13.97 -41.18 28.64
N LEU A 443 -13.48 -40.89 27.43
CA LEU A 443 -14.24 -40.13 26.43
C LEU A 443 -15.36 -40.96 25.78
N GLU A 444 -15.19 -42.27 25.63
CA GLU A 444 -16.26 -43.18 25.21
C GLU A 444 -17.46 -43.16 26.15
N GLY A 445 -17.20 -43.03 27.47
CA GLY A 445 -18.24 -42.97 28.52
C GLY A 445 -18.95 -41.63 28.69
N ILE A 446 -18.65 -40.60 27.87
CA ILE A 446 -19.36 -39.31 27.90
C ILE A 446 -20.54 -39.34 26.95
N ASP A 447 -21.77 -39.29 27.48
CA ASP A 447 -23.00 -39.25 26.69
C ASP A 447 -23.34 -37.83 26.20
N ASN A 448 -23.19 -36.84 27.06
CA ASN A 448 -23.46 -35.44 26.75
C ASN A 448 -22.17 -34.74 26.30
N TRP A 449 -21.96 -34.70 24.98
CA TRP A 449 -20.71 -34.16 24.37
C TRP A 449 -20.70 -32.65 24.31
N THR A 450 -20.55 -32.01 25.48
CA THR A 450 -20.37 -30.56 25.61
C THR A 450 -18.96 -30.24 26.07
N GLU A 451 -18.48 -29.03 25.76
CA GLU A 451 -17.15 -28.59 26.18
C GLU A 451 -16.97 -28.64 27.69
N GLN A 452 -18.03 -28.24 28.46
CA GLN A 452 -17.98 -28.26 29.90
C GLN A 452 -17.88 -29.69 30.46
N GLU A 453 -18.72 -30.61 29.98
CA GLU A 453 -18.66 -32.03 30.41
C GLU A 453 -17.31 -32.67 30.07
N LEU A 454 -16.79 -32.41 28.87
CA LEU A 454 -15.45 -32.86 28.45
C LEU A 454 -14.37 -32.36 29.40
N HIS A 455 -14.40 -31.06 29.71
CA HIS A 455 -13.45 -30.44 30.63
C HIS A 455 -13.53 -31.05 32.02
N ASP A 456 -14.72 -31.13 32.59
CA ASP A 456 -14.92 -31.59 33.97
C ASP A 456 -14.49 -33.05 34.12
N ARG A 457 -14.95 -33.92 33.22
CA ARG A 457 -14.59 -35.36 33.24
C ARG A 457 -13.09 -35.60 33.07
N VAL A 458 -12.45 -34.86 32.18
CA VAL A 458 -11.01 -34.96 31.98
C VAL A 458 -10.24 -34.43 33.19
N MET A 459 -10.65 -33.30 33.76
CA MET A 459 -9.98 -32.73 34.94
C MET A 459 -10.16 -33.56 36.20
N GLU A 460 -11.30 -34.24 36.38
CA GLU A 460 -11.53 -35.21 37.48
C GLU A 460 -10.68 -36.46 37.32
N ALA A 461 -10.49 -36.95 36.12
CA ALA A 461 -9.72 -38.17 35.86
C ALA A 461 -8.21 -38.00 36.05
N ILE A 462 -7.63 -36.85 35.68
CA ILE A 462 -6.18 -36.63 35.72
C ILE A 462 -5.53 -36.91 37.08
N PRO A 463 -6.03 -36.44 38.22
CA PRO A 463 -5.48 -36.74 39.54
C PRO A 463 -5.55 -38.21 39.89
N THR A 464 -6.62 -38.92 39.51
CA THR A 464 -6.79 -40.36 39.79
C THR A 464 -5.76 -41.22 39.08
N LEU A 465 -5.19 -40.72 37.97
CA LEU A 465 -4.13 -41.35 37.20
C LEU A 465 -2.72 -41.01 37.71
N GLY A 466 -2.63 -40.15 38.75
CA GLY A 466 -1.36 -39.67 39.27
C GLY A 466 -0.58 -38.79 38.26
N MET A 467 -1.28 -38.20 37.28
CA MET A 467 -0.69 -37.40 36.21
C MET A 467 -0.85 -35.89 36.49
N LYS A 468 -0.02 -35.08 35.84
CA LYS A 468 -0.19 -33.63 35.77
C LYS A 468 -1.02 -33.26 34.53
N ASN A 469 -1.72 -32.14 34.59
CA ASN A 469 -2.56 -31.67 33.48
C ASN A 469 -1.84 -31.67 32.13
N GLY A 470 -0.61 -31.15 32.08
CA GLY A 470 0.18 -31.13 30.85
C GLY A 470 0.53 -32.51 30.32
N GLN A 471 0.76 -33.50 31.22
CA GLN A 471 1.10 -34.89 30.83
C GLN A 471 -0.09 -35.61 30.18
N PHE A 472 -1.33 -35.19 30.49
CA PHE A 472 -2.53 -35.78 29.92
C PHE A 472 -3.06 -34.95 28.72
N LEU A 473 -3.23 -33.65 28.90
CA LEU A 473 -3.86 -32.77 27.90
C LEU A 473 -2.97 -32.57 26.65
N TRP A 474 -1.64 -32.56 26.81
CA TRP A 474 -0.73 -32.42 25.69
C TRP A 474 -0.83 -33.61 24.71
N PRO A 475 -0.67 -34.86 25.14
CA PRO A 475 -0.83 -36.01 24.26
C PRO A 475 -2.21 -36.11 23.64
N LEU A 476 -3.28 -35.81 24.40
CA LEU A 476 -4.64 -35.79 23.90
C LEU A 476 -4.79 -34.81 22.74
N ARG A 477 -4.29 -33.57 22.94
CA ARG A 477 -4.32 -32.55 21.89
C ARG A 477 -3.53 -32.96 20.64
N ILE A 478 -2.32 -33.49 20.80
CA ILE A 478 -1.51 -34.00 19.69
C ILE A 478 -2.24 -35.11 18.94
N ALA A 479 -2.80 -36.09 19.67
CA ALA A 479 -3.50 -37.23 19.06
C ALA A 479 -4.68 -36.80 18.16
N ILE A 480 -5.44 -35.76 18.57
CA ILE A 480 -6.62 -35.32 17.86
C ILE A 480 -6.38 -34.19 16.85
N SER A 481 -5.23 -33.48 16.95
CA SER A 481 -4.91 -32.35 16.06
C SER A 481 -3.70 -32.57 15.17
N GLY A 482 -2.73 -33.39 15.59
CA GLY A 482 -1.43 -33.52 14.95
C GLY A 482 -0.58 -32.25 15.00
N GLN A 483 -0.88 -31.30 15.91
CA GLN A 483 -0.23 -30.00 15.95
C GLN A 483 0.24 -29.59 17.34
N MET A 484 1.40 -28.93 17.40
CA MET A 484 1.96 -28.36 18.63
C MET A 484 1.17 -27.14 19.14
N SER A 485 0.51 -26.43 18.24
CA SER A 485 -0.31 -25.25 18.56
C SER A 485 -1.66 -25.33 17.88
N THR A 486 -2.72 -25.12 18.63
CA THR A 486 -4.12 -25.14 18.18
C THR A 486 -4.85 -23.91 18.71
N PRO A 487 -5.96 -23.46 18.09
CA PRO A 487 -6.76 -22.35 18.59
C PRO A 487 -7.27 -22.56 20.02
N GLY A 488 -7.66 -23.79 20.37
CA GLY A 488 -8.11 -24.19 21.70
C GLY A 488 -7.22 -25.25 22.33
N GLY A 489 -7.52 -25.66 23.57
CA GLY A 489 -6.96 -26.81 24.26
C GLY A 489 -7.54 -28.13 23.77
N ALA A 490 -7.19 -29.22 24.45
CA ALA A 490 -7.62 -30.57 24.07
C ALA A 490 -9.15 -30.75 24.12
N CYS A 491 -9.80 -30.21 25.15
CA CYS A 491 -11.25 -30.36 25.34
C CYS A 491 -12.05 -29.54 24.33
N GLU A 492 -11.64 -28.30 24.04
CA GLU A 492 -12.26 -27.44 23.02
C GLU A 492 -12.13 -28.05 21.63
N ILE A 493 -10.97 -28.61 21.30
CA ILE A 493 -10.75 -29.30 20.00
C ILE A 493 -11.59 -30.57 19.92
N ALA A 494 -11.66 -31.37 20.99
CA ALA A 494 -12.51 -32.55 21.03
C ALA A 494 -14.01 -32.20 20.86
N TYR A 495 -14.47 -31.11 21.50
CA TYR A 495 -15.82 -30.58 21.29
C TYR A 495 -16.08 -30.24 19.82
N LEU A 496 -15.19 -29.46 19.21
CA LEU A 496 -15.31 -29.04 17.81
C LEU A 496 -15.30 -30.19 16.81
N LEU A 497 -14.52 -31.25 17.07
CA LEU A 497 -14.46 -32.45 16.23
C LEU A 497 -15.70 -33.35 16.37
N GLY A 498 -16.38 -33.28 17.50
CA GLY A 498 -17.43 -34.22 17.87
C GLY A 498 -16.89 -35.57 18.38
N LYS A 499 -17.77 -36.37 19.01
CA LYS A 499 -17.42 -37.62 19.69
C LYS A 499 -16.76 -38.64 18.74
N ASP A 500 -17.43 -38.93 17.65
CA ASP A 500 -17.01 -40.00 16.71
C ASP A 500 -15.62 -39.73 16.13
N GLU A 501 -15.40 -38.52 15.65
CA GLU A 501 -14.12 -38.14 15.05
C GLU A 501 -12.99 -38.09 16.09
N THR A 502 -13.27 -37.57 17.28
CA THR A 502 -12.31 -37.57 18.40
C THR A 502 -11.85 -38.99 18.74
N LEU A 503 -12.80 -39.91 18.91
CA LEU A 503 -12.51 -41.31 19.24
C LEU A 503 -11.78 -42.01 18.08
N ARG A 504 -12.16 -41.74 16.84
CA ARG A 504 -11.47 -42.27 15.65
C ARG A 504 -10.00 -41.87 15.64
N ARG A 505 -9.71 -40.56 15.90
CA ARG A 505 -8.34 -40.04 15.94
C ARG A 505 -7.52 -40.63 17.08
N LEU A 506 -8.13 -40.78 18.25
CA LEU A 506 -7.47 -41.43 19.41
C LEU A 506 -7.11 -42.88 19.13
N LYS A 507 -8.03 -43.66 18.56
CA LYS A 507 -7.77 -45.06 18.16
C LYS A 507 -6.63 -45.17 17.14
N ARG A 508 -6.62 -44.26 16.14
CA ARG A 508 -5.53 -44.14 15.17
C ARG A 508 -4.18 -43.83 15.85
N ALA A 509 -4.20 -42.89 16.79
CA ALA A 509 -3.00 -42.49 17.52
C ALA A 509 -2.42 -43.65 18.35
N LEU A 510 -3.28 -44.37 19.09
CA LEU A 510 -2.89 -45.53 19.87
C LEU A 510 -2.31 -46.67 19.01
N GLY A 511 -2.80 -46.83 17.79
CA GLY A 511 -2.27 -47.81 16.84
C GLY A 511 -0.86 -47.50 16.33
N LYS A 512 -0.30 -46.32 16.62
CA LYS A 512 1.06 -45.90 16.25
C LYS A 512 2.09 -46.11 17.38
N PHE A 513 1.66 -46.48 18.59
CA PHE A 513 2.50 -46.82 19.75
C PHE A 513 2.78 -48.31 19.85
#